data_89f976a822e4bfd2082e93125e122995
#
_entry.id   89f976a822e4bfd2082e93125e122995
#
_cell.length_a   1.000
_cell.length_b   1.000
_cell.length_c   1.000
_cell.angle_alpha   90.00
_cell.angle_beta   90.00
_cell.angle_gamma   90.00
#
_symmetry.space_group_name_H-M   'P 1'
#
loop_
_entity.id
_entity.type
_entity.pdbx_description
1 polymer ?
#
loop_
_entity_poly.entity_id
_entity_poly.type
_entity_poly.pdbx_seq_one_letter_code
_entity_poly.pdbx_strand_id
1 'polypeptide(L)'
;PWRESIADVVTIHEDANWQIDTNQLEAELIAYQDRPLRIASFSAGSNVTGILADTDAVTQLIHQYGALAFWDFAASGPYVDIEMNPQSNAHPTAYKDAIFLSPHKFIGGPGTPGVLIVRKELLRNTVPETVGGGTVAYVNQLEHMYLDDVEHREEGGTPAIIESIRAGLVFQLKEAVGVEVIRAHENDLV
;
A
#
# COMPACT_ATOMS: atom_id res chain seq x y z
N PRO A 1 -0.60 -12.98 -3.92
CA PRO A 1 -1.20 -12.43 -5.14
C PRO A 1 -0.20 -12.30 -6.29
N TRP A 2 1.00 -11.72 -6.05
CA TRP A 2 1.99 -11.50 -7.12
C TRP A 2 2.37 -12.75 -7.90
N ARG A 3 2.50 -13.92 -7.24
CA ARG A 3 2.84 -15.21 -7.88
C ARG A 3 1.75 -15.75 -8.80
N GLU A 4 0.51 -15.27 -8.64
CA GLU A 4 -0.63 -15.62 -9.49
C GLU A 4 -0.85 -14.61 -10.63
N SER A 5 -0.01 -13.57 -10.69
CA SER A 5 -0.05 -12.57 -11.75
C SER A 5 0.79 -12.98 -12.97
N ILE A 6 0.80 -12.15 -14.00
CA ILE A 6 1.64 -12.32 -15.19
C ILE A 6 3.10 -11.86 -14.98
N ALA A 7 3.44 -11.40 -13.77
CA ALA A 7 4.76 -10.86 -13.46
C ALA A 7 5.78 -11.98 -13.14
N ASP A 8 7.03 -11.76 -13.49
CA ASP A 8 8.15 -12.52 -12.95
C ASP A 8 8.39 -12.07 -11.51
N VAL A 9 8.29 -12.97 -10.55
CA VAL A 9 8.40 -12.65 -9.12
C VAL A 9 9.72 -13.14 -8.54
N VAL A 10 10.50 -12.20 -8.03
CA VAL A 10 11.72 -12.45 -7.28
C VAL A 10 11.45 -12.25 -5.79
N THR A 11 11.85 -13.21 -4.97
CA THR A 11 11.73 -13.11 -3.52
C THR A 11 13.01 -12.54 -2.93
N ILE A 12 12.90 -11.42 -2.23
CA ILE A 12 13.98 -10.85 -1.44
C ILE A 12 13.90 -11.45 -0.03
N HIS A 13 15.02 -11.94 0.48
CA HIS A 13 15.11 -12.56 1.79
C HIS A 13 15.36 -11.53 2.88
N GLU A 14 15.29 -11.99 4.12
CA GLU A 14 15.69 -11.23 5.29
C GLU A 14 17.20 -11.34 5.49
N ASP A 15 17.81 -10.27 6.00
CA ASP A 15 19.19 -10.24 6.47
C ASP A 15 19.33 -10.90 7.88
N ALA A 16 20.54 -10.87 8.43
CA ALA A 16 20.82 -11.43 9.76
C ALA A 16 20.07 -10.73 10.92
N ASN A 17 19.50 -9.55 10.68
CA ASN A 17 18.72 -8.76 11.63
C ASN A 17 17.21 -8.84 11.36
N TRP A 18 16.78 -9.75 10.51
CA TRP A 18 15.37 -9.91 10.09
C TRP A 18 14.80 -8.68 9.35
N GLN A 19 15.70 -7.88 8.76
CA GLN A 19 15.33 -6.76 7.89
C GLN A 19 15.36 -7.21 6.42
N ILE A 20 14.79 -6.42 5.53
CA ILE A 20 14.89 -6.63 4.09
C ILE A 20 16.38 -6.62 3.70
N ASP A 21 16.87 -7.69 3.05
CA ASP A 21 18.25 -7.72 2.53
C ASP A 21 18.40 -6.71 1.38
N THR A 22 18.87 -5.52 1.73
CA THR A 22 19.06 -4.41 0.79
C THR A 22 20.15 -4.69 -0.25
N ASN A 23 21.14 -5.54 0.08
CA ASN A 23 22.18 -5.94 -0.88
C ASN A 23 21.58 -6.86 -1.96
N GLN A 24 20.77 -7.84 -1.54
CA GLN A 24 20.05 -8.68 -2.50
C GLN A 24 19.08 -7.83 -3.33
N LEU A 25 18.31 -6.96 -2.69
CA LEU A 25 17.37 -6.07 -3.39
C LEU A 25 18.07 -5.24 -4.46
N GLU A 26 19.19 -4.63 -4.14
CA GLU A 26 19.97 -3.83 -5.08
C GLU A 26 20.48 -4.68 -6.25
N ALA A 27 21.03 -5.87 -5.98
CA ALA A 27 21.50 -6.78 -7.01
C ALA A 27 20.37 -7.18 -7.99
N GLU A 28 19.18 -7.45 -7.48
CA GLU A 28 18.02 -7.79 -8.32
C GLU A 28 17.50 -6.58 -9.11
N LEU A 29 17.47 -5.39 -8.51
CA LEU A 29 17.10 -4.17 -9.21
C LEU A 29 18.03 -3.87 -10.39
N ILE A 30 19.34 -4.16 -10.24
CA ILE A 30 20.34 -4.07 -11.31
C ILE A 30 20.09 -5.16 -12.36
N ALA A 31 19.91 -6.41 -11.94
CA ALA A 31 19.72 -7.54 -12.84
C ALA A 31 18.52 -7.39 -13.77
N TYR A 32 17.46 -6.75 -13.28
CA TYR A 32 16.22 -6.51 -14.02
C TYR A 32 16.06 -5.08 -14.54
N GLN A 33 17.15 -4.29 -14.63
CA GLN A 33 17.06 -2.88 -15.02
C GLN A 33 16.44 -2.64 -16.40
N ASP A 34 16.54 -3.60 -17.31
CA ASP A 34 15.99 -3.50 -18.67
C ASP A 34 14.46 -3.77 -18.75
N ARG A 35 13.84 -4.16 -17.64
CA ARG A 35 12.39 -4.38 -17.60
C ARG A 35 11.65 -3.05 -17.59
N PRO A 36 10.59 -2.90 -18.41
CA PRO A 36 9.85 -1.64 -18.53
C PRO A 36 9.07 -1.25 -17.27
N LEU A 37 8.70 -2.24 -16.44
CA LEU A 37 8.01 -2.07 -15.17
C LEU A 37 8.64 -2.96 -14.12
N ARG A 38 9.02 -2.36 -13.01
CA ARG A 38 9.53 -3.05 -11.82
C ARG A 38 8.80 -2.52 -10.60
N ILE A 39 8.28 -3.42 -9.80
CA ILE A 39 7.55 -3.11 -8.56
C ILE A 39 8.23 -3.88 -7.44
N ALA A 40 8.74 -3.17 -6.44
CA ALA A 40 9.18 -3.74 -5.19
C ALA A 40 8.03 -3.62 -4.17
N SER A 41 7.52 -4.75 -3.71
CA SER A 41 6.37 -4.80 -2.81
C SER A 41 6.73 -5.53 -1.53
N PHE A 42 6.70 -4.80 -0.40
CA PHE A 42 7.13 -5.30 0.90
C PHE A 42 6.11 -5.01 1.99
N SER A 43 6.16 -5.78 3.07
CA SER A 43 5.46 -5.46 4.32
C SER A 43 6.24 -4.42 5.10
N ALA A 44 5.57 -3.37 5.57
CA ALA A 44 6.16 -2.35 6.44
C ALA A 44 6.41 -2.86 7.87
N GLY A 45 5.78 -3.97 8.24
CA GLY A 45 6.02 -4.66 9.50
C GLY A 45 5.53 -6.09 9.45
N SER A 46 6.31 -6.99 10.07
CA SER A 46 5.99 -8.41 10.12
C SER A 46 4.81 -8.68 11.07
N ASN A 47 3.80 -9.40 10.58
CA ASN A 47 2.70 -9.86 11.42
C ASN A 47 3.08 -11.04 12.35
N VAL A 48 4.29 -11.57 12.22
CA VAL A 48 4.79 -12.69 13.03
C VAL A 48 5.75 -12.20 14.10
N THR A 49 6.72 -11.35 13.74
CA THR A 49 7.78 -10.89 14.65
C THR A 49 7.52 -9.48 15.20
N GLY A 50 6.63 -8.70 14.59
CA GLY A 50 6.43 -7.28 14.91
C GLY A 50 7.56 -6.35 14.44
N ILE A 51 8.61 -6.89 13.81
CA ILE A 51 9.73 -6.09 13.32
C ILE A 51 9.26 -5.16 12.21
N LEU A 52 9.59 -3.88 12.34
CA LEU A 52 9.28 -2.83 11.37
C LEU A 52 10.44 -2.67 10.37
N ALA A 53 10.12 -2.49 9.11
CA ALA A 53 11.09 -2.16 8.07
C ALA A 53 11.38 -0.65 8.06
N ASP A 54 12.59 -0.26 7.69
CA ASP A 54 12.91 1.13 7.33
C ASP A 54 12.34 1.42 5.94
N THR A 55 11.06 1.78 5.92
CA THR A 55 10.33 2.02 4.66
C THR A 55 10.91 3.14 3.84
N ASP A 56 11.49 4.17 4.47
CA ASP A 56 12.01 5.34 3.79
C ASP A 56 13.35 5.06 3.12
N ALA A 57 14.28 4.43 3.83
CA ALA A 57 15.57 4.04 3.26
C ALA A 57 15.41 3.02 2.12
N VAL A 58 14.57 2.01 2.31
CA VAL A 58 14.31 0.99 1.28
C VAL A 58 13.60 1.60 0.07
N THR A 59 12.62 2.49 0.27
CA THR A 59 11.95 3.19 -0.85
C THR A 59 12.94 4.04 -1.63
N GLN A 60 13.83 4.76 -0.96
CA GLN A 60 14.87 5.54 -1.64
C GLN A 60 15.76 4.66 -2.52
N LEU A 61 16.19 3.51 -2.01
CA LEU A 61 16.97 2.53 -2.79
C LEU A 61 16.20 2.07 -4.03
N ILE A 62 14.93 1.69 -3.87
CA ILE A 62 14.07 1.26 -4.98
C ILE A 62 13.99 2.34 -6.06
N HIS A 63 13.76 3.59 -5.66
CA HIS A 63 13.63 4.72 -6.59
C HIS A 63 14.94 5.09 -7.28
N GLN A 64 16.10 4.88 -6.64
CA GLN A 64 17.42 5.09 -7.29
C GLN A 64 17.55 4.23 -8.56
N TYR A 65 16.92 3.07 -8.58
CA TYR A 65 16.90 2.16 -9.73
C TYR A 65 15.64 2.31 -10.61
N GLY A 66 14.79 3.32 -10.36
CA GLY A 66 13.60 3.61 -11.17
C GLY A 66 12.50 2.56 -11.06
N ALA A 67 12.45 1.81 -9.98
CA ALA A 67 11.36 0.88 -9.66
C ALA A 67 10.31 1.56 -8.77
N LEU A 68 9.09 1.02 -8.73
CA LEU A 68 8.01 1.48 -7.87
C LEU A 68 8.05 0.81 -6.50
N ALA A 69 7.77 1.57 -5.45
CA ALA A 69 7.77 1.10 -4.06
C ALA A 69 6.35 0.96 -3.52
N PHE A 70 5.91 -0.28 -3.31
CA PHE A 70 4.59 -0.64 -2.77
C PHE A 70 4.74 -1.20 -1.36
N TRP A 71 3.97 -0.67 -0.41
CA TRP A 71 4.09 -1.03 0.99
C TRP A 71 2.80 -1.55 1.60
N ASP A 72 2.89 -2.72 2.22
CA ASP A 72 1.77 -3.30 2.98
C ASP A 72 1.90 -2.90 4.46
N PHE A 73 1.01 -2.01 4.88
CA PHE A 73 0.84 -1.59 6.27
C PHE A 73 -0.28 -2.33 7.00
N ALA A 74 -0.76 -3.45 6.46
CA ALA A 74 -1.89 -4.17 7.05
C ALA A 74 -1.62 -4.63 8.50
N ALA A 75 -0.38 -5.02 8.83
CA ALA A 75 -0.02 -5.41 10.18
C ALA A 75 0.37 -4.21 11.06
N SER A 76 1.21 -3.33 10.55
CA SER A 76 1.80 -2.22 11.32
C SER A 76 0.95 -0.95 11.36
N GLY A 77 -0.01 -0.81 10.43
CA GLY A 77 -0.79 0.42 10.28
C GLY A 77 -1.46 0.96 11.55
N PRO A 78 -2.02 0.14 12.46
CA PRO A 78 -2.56 0.63 13.72
C PRO A 78 -1.54 1.29 14.65
N TYR A 79 -0.25 0.96 14.52
CA TYR A 79 0.79 1.21 15.51
C TYR A 79 1.85 2.24 15.09
N VAL A 80 1.90 2.59 13.80
CA VAL A 80 2.92 3.50 13.27
C VAL A 80 2.31 4.68 12.54
N ASP A 81 3.07 5.77 12.45
CA ASP A 81 2.75 6.83 11.52
C ASP A 81 2.99 6.36 10.09
N ILE A 82 2.07 6.72 9.20
CA ILE A 82 2.14 6.35 7.79
C ILE A 82 2.16 7.63 6.98
N GLU A 83 3.27 7.87 6.31
CA GLU A 83 3.45 9.04 5.48
C GLU A 83 3.73 8.63 4.03
N MET A 84 2.84 9.01 3.12
CA MET A 84 3.00 8.73 1.68
C MET A 84 4.14 9.55 1.09
N ASN A 85 4.30 10.79 1.54
CA ASN A 85 5.24 11.75 0.97
C ASN A 85 6.10 12.38 2.07
N PRO A 86 6.99 11.59 2.72
CA PRO A 86 7.81 12.10 3.80
C PRO A 86 8.71 13.25 3.34
N GLN A 87 8.71 14.34 4.12
CA GLN A 87 9.56 15.49 3.88
C GLN A 87 10.89 15.31 4.62
N SER A 88 11.71 14.40 4.11
CA SER A 88 13.01 14.07 4.72
C SER A 88 14.19 14.52 3.86
N ASN A 89 15.11 15.27 4.44
CA ASN A 89 16.38 15.60 3.77
C ASN A 89 17.31 14.38 3.65
N ALA A 90 17.17 13.39 4.53
CA ALA A 90 17.94 12.16 4.49
C ALA A 90 17.45 11.23 3.35
N HIS A 91 16.14 11.24 3.10
CA HIS A 91 15.50 10.37 2.12
C HIS A 91 14.58 11.18 1.19
N PRO A 92 15.11 12.02 0.28
CA PRO A 92 14.32 12.96 -0.51
C PRO A 92 13.38 12.29 -1.53
N THR A 93 13.58 11.01 -1.82
CA THR A 93 12.76 10.22 -2.76
C THR A 93 12.02 9.09 -2.06
N ALA A 94 11.77 9.20 -0.75
CA ALA A 94 11.10 8.16 0.04
C ALA A 94 9.57 8.17 -0.07
N TYR A 95 8.99 8.93 -1.00
CA TYR A 95 7.56 8.87 -1.26
C TYR A 95 7.15 7.46 -1.71
N LYS A 96 6.00 6.99 -1.24
CA LYS A 96 5.52 5.66 -1.56
C LYS A 96 4.59 5.71 -2.78
N ASP A 97 4.76 4.76 -3.70
CA ASP A 97 3.92 4.71 -4.91
C ASP A 97 2.55 4.11 -4.62
N ALA A 98 2.49 3.14 -3.71
CA ALA A 98 1.25 2.60 -3.20
C ALA A 98 1.41 2.10 -1.76
N ILE A 99 0.32 2.19 -0.99
CA ILE A 99 0.21 1.54 0.32
C ILE A 99 -1.11 0.78 0.43
N PHE A 100 -1.04 -0.35 1.13
CA PHE A 100 -2.19 -1.20 1.43
C PHE A 100 -2.47 -1.14 2.93
N LEU A 101 -3.74 -0.92 3.30
CA LEU A 101 -4.18 -0.78 4.68
C LEU A 101 -5.31 -1.75 4.98
N SER A 102 -5.33 -2.23 6.21
CA SER A 102 -6.38 -3.09 6.74
C SER A 102 -7.08 -2.41 7.93
N PRO A 103 -8.03 -1.48 7.68
CA PRO A 103 -8.68 -0.74 8.76
C PRO A 103 -9.39 -1.65 9.78
N HIS A 104 -9.77 -2.88 9.39
CA HIS A 104 -10.36 -3.87 10.29
C HIS A 104 -9.43 -4.29 11.45
N LYS A 105 -8.12 -4.03 11.37
CA LYS A 105 -7.15 -4.27 12.45
C LYS A 105 -7.01 -3.11 13.43
N PHE A 106 -7.58 -1.95 13.10
CA PHE A 106 -7.60 -0.80 13.99
C PHE A 106 -8.71 -0.94 15.03
N ILE A 107 -8.58 -0.26 16.16
CA ILE A 107 -9.62 -0.23 17.20
C ILE A 107 -10.92 0.34 16.60
N GLY A 108 -12.01 -0.41 16.74
CA GLY A 108 -13.31 -0.05 16.15
C GLY A 108 -13.49 -0.44 14.69
N GLY A 109 -12.47 -1.04 14.05
CA GLY A 109 -12.43 -1.34 12.64
C GLY A 109 -13.02 -2.68 12.13
N PRO A 110 -13.35 -3.69 12.97
CA PRO A 110 -13.87 -4.95 12.43
C PRO A 110 -15.01 -4.77 11.43
N GLY A 111 -14.91 -5.46 10.29
CA GLY A 111 -15.89 -5.37 9.21
C GLY A 111 -15.67 -4.23 8.21
N THR A 112 -14.63 -3.41 8.39
CA THR A 112 -14.30 -2.35 7.42
C THR A 112 -13.61 -2.93 6.17
N PRO A 113 -13.76 -2.30 4.99
CA PRO A 113 -13.05 -2.69 3.79
C PRO A 113 -11.54 -2.42 3.91
N GLY A 114 -10.74 -3.11 3.09
CA GLY A 114 -9.36 -2.73 2.86
C GLY A 114 -9.27 -1.39 2.13
N VAL A 115 -8.15 -0.70 2.29
CA VAL A 115 -7.89 0.58 1.62
C VAL A 115 -6.58 0.49 0.84
N LEU A 116 -6.63 0.90 -0.43
CA LEU A 116 -5.47 1.13 -1.28
C LEU A 116 -5.31 2.64 -1.47
N ILE A 117 -4.14 3.16 -1.16
CA ILE A 117 -3.74 4.51 -1.54
C ILE A 117 -2.61 4.37 -2.56
N VAL A 118 -2.80 4.92 -3.74
CA VAL A 118 -1.87 4.77 -4.86
C VAL A 118 -1.73 6.10 -5.61
N ARG A 119 -0.55 6.35 -6.16
CA ARG A 119 -0.31 7.52 -7.01
C ARG A 119 -1.19 7.43 -8.26
N LYS A 120 -1.99 8.45 -8.49
CA LYS A 120 -3.02 8.50 -9.55
C LYS A 120 -2.47 8.22 -10.94
N GLU A 121 -1.25 8.68 -11.23
CA GLU A 121 -0.57 8.47 -12.52
C GLU A 121 -0.21 7.01 -12.83
N LEU A 122 -0.28 6.12 -11.87
CA LEU A 122 -0.06 4.68 -12.07
C LEU A 122 -1.31 3.97 -12.60
N LEU A 123 -2.48 4.54 -12.39
CA LEU A 123 -3.76 3.99 -12.83
C LEU A 123 -4.09 4.49 -14.25
N ARG A 124 -3.52 3.84 -15.26
CA ARG A 124 -3.61 4.24 -16.66
C ARG A 124 -4.60 3.42 -17.49
N ASN A 125 -5.14 2.36 -16.91
CA ASN A 125 -6.15 1.52 -17.56
C ASN A 125 -7.42 2.32 -17.84
N THR A 126 -8.02 2.09 -18.99
CA THR A 126 -9.30 2.71 -19.37
C THR A 126 -10.50 1.83 -19.05
N VAL A 127 -10.25 0.56 -18.76
CA VAL A 127 -11.23 -0.43 -18.34
C VAL A 127 -10.93 -0.79 -16.89
N PRO A 128 -11.91 -0.74 -15.98
CA PRO A 128 -11.69 -1.10 -14.59
C PRO A 128 -11.35 -2.58 -14.42
N GLU A 129 -10.63 -2.94 -13.36
CA GLU A 129 -10.34 -4.34 -13.01
C GLU A 129 -11.64 -5.13 -12.77
N THR A 130 -12.59 -4.52 -12.08
CA THR A 130 -13.91 -5.11 -11.85
C THR A 130 -14.98 -4.26 -12.54
N VAL A 131 -15.54 -4.81 -13.63
CA VAL A 131 -16.61 -4.14 -14.37
C VAL A 131 -17.95 -4.30 -13.64
N GLY A 132 -18.79 -3.25 -13.65
CA GLY A 132 -20.08 -3.31 -12.99
C GLY A 132 -20.81 -1.96 -12.93
N GLY A 133 -21.96 -1.96 -12.27
CA GLY A 133 -22.69 -0.73 -11.97
C GLY A 133 -21.84 0.24 -11.16
N GLY A 134 -22.00 1.53 -11.43
CA GLY A 134 -21.20 2.59 -10.81
C GLY A 134 -19.89 2.92 -11.52
N THR A 135 -19.38 2.05 -12.41
CA THR A 135 -18.13 2.28 -13.16
C THR A 135 -18.33 2.96 -14.51
N VAL A 136 -19.56 3.06 -14.97
CA VAL A 136 -19.92 3.58 -16.29
C VAL A 136 -20.60 4.94 -16.20
N ALA A 137 -20.23 5.84 -17.12
CA ALA A 137 -20.92 7.11 -17.32
C ALA A 137 -22.17 6.92 -18.20
N TYR A 138 -22.11 5.94 -19.10
CA TYR A 138 -23.16 5.65 -20.07
C TYR A 138 -23.11 4.19 -20.53
N VAL A 139 -24.28 3.59 -20.73
CA VAL A 139 -24.44 2.25 -21.29
C VAL A 139 -25.74 2.14 -22.07
N ASN A 140 -25.71 1.47 -23.22
CA ASN A 140 -26.87 1.06 -23.98
C ASN A 140 -26.67 -0.37 -24.53
N GLN A 141 -27.51 -0.81 -25.46
CA GLN A 141 -27.45 -2.17 -26.02
C GLN A 141 -26.21 -2.42 -26.90
N LEU A 142 -25.57 -1.37 -27.42
CA LEU A 142 -24.51 -1.46 -28.42
C LEU A 142 -23.15 -1.02 -27.88
N GLU A 143 -23.13 -0.10 -26.92
CA GLU A 143 -21.92 0.54 -26.44
C GLU A 143 -21.99 0.97 -24.99
N HIS A 144 -20.86 1.23 -24.39
CA HIS A 144 -20.72 1.76 -23.04
C HIS A 144 -19.51 2.69 -22.96
N MET A 145 -19.51 3.57 -21.97
CA MET A 145 -18.40 4.46 -21.66
C MET A 145 -18.16 4.44 -20.16
N TYR A 146 -16.92 4.16 -19.75
CA TYR A 146 -16.52 4.20 -18.35
C TYR A 146 -16.34 5.62 -17.86
N LEU A 147 -16.37 5.78 -16.53
CA LEU A 147 -16.07 7.06 -15.89
C LEU A 147 -14.61 7.45 -16.11
N ASP A 148 -14.38 8.75 -16.29
CA ASP A 148 -13.03 9.31 -16.36
C ASP A 148 -12.36 9.36 -14.98
N ASP A 149 -13.15 9.54 -13.92
CA ASP A 149 -12.65 9.51 -12.56
C ASP A 149 -12.23 8.10 -12.16
N VAL A 150 -10.93 7.96 -11.92
CA VAL A 150 -10.28 6.68 -11.69
C VAL A 150 -10.76 6.02 -10.40
N GLU A 151 -10.96 6.79 -9.33
CA GLU A 151 -11.40 6.27 -8.04
C GLU A 151 -12.76 5.58 -8.18
N HIS A 152 -13.76 6.28 -8.71
CA HIS A 152 -15.09 5.72 -8.91
C HIS A 152 -15.11 4.62 -9.97
N ARG A 153 -14.27 4.72 -11.00
CA ARG A 153 -14.19 3.69 -12.03
C ARG A 153 -13.68 2.36 -11.50
N GLU A 154 -12.71 2.37 -10.56
CA GLU A 154 -12.14 1.15 -9.99
C GLU A 154 -13.00 0.57 -8.83
N GLU A 155 -14.06 1.26 -8.40
CA GLU A 155 -14.99 0.79 -7.38
C GLU A 155 -16.29 0.27 -8.01
N GLY A 156 -16.23 -0.92 -8.62
CA GLY A 156 -17.40 -1.56 -9.24
C GLY A 156 -18.44 -2.08 -8.23
N GLY A 157 -19.71 -1.77 -8.45
CA GLY A 157 -20.82 -2.17 -7.60
C GLY A 157 -21.11 -1.19 -6.47
N THR A 158 -22.09 -1.50 -5.62
CA THR A 158 -22.43 -0.69 -4.45
C THR A 158 -21.32 -0.85 -3.39
N PRO A 159 -20.62 0.22 -3.00
CA PRO A 159 -19.58 0.12 -1.97
C PRO A 159 -20.17 -0.20 -0.59
N ALA A 160 -19.32 -0.69 0.30
CA ALA A 160 -19.65 -0.92 1.71
C ALA A 160 -19.75 0.44 2.45
N ILE A 161 -20.86 1.17 2.25
CA ILE A 161 -20.99 2.59 2.62
C ILE A 161 -20.77 2.83 4.11
N ILE A 162 -21.46 2.07 4.97
CA ILE A 162 -21.39 2.22 6.43
C ILE A 162 -20.00 1.80 6.93
N GLU A 163 -19.47 0.73 6.39
CA GLU A 163 -18.16 0.19 6.75
C GLU A 163 -17.02 1.13 6.28
N SER A 164 -17.20 1.84 5.17
CA SER A 164 -16.25 2.85 4.69
C SER A 164 -16.27 4.10 5.58
N ILE A 165 -17.45 4.54 6.03
CA ILE A 165 -17.57 5.62 7.03
C ILE A 165 -16.86 5.19 8.33
N ARG A 166 -17.07 3.95 8.77
CA ARG A 166 -16.38 3.40 9.95
C ARG A 166 -14.87 3.37 9.76
N ALA A 167 -14.37 2.99 8.56
CA ALA A 167 -12.95 3.04 8.24
C ALA A 167 -12.37 4.45 8.44
N GLY A 168 -13.08 5.49 7.97
CA GLY A 168 -12.70 6.89 8.23
C GLY A 168 -12.64 7.22 9.71
N LEU A 169 -13.65 6.80 10.49
CA LEU A 169 -13.70 7.04 11.93
C LEU A 169 -12.56 6.36 12.70
N VAL A 170 -12.12 5.17 12.32
CA VAL A 170 -11.00 4.51 13.03
C VAL A 170 -9.67 5.18 12.77
N PHE A 171 -9.45 5.79 11.61
CA PHE A 171 -8.28 6.64 11.37
C PHE A 171 -8.31 7.89 12.23
N GLN A 172 -9.47 8.56 12.34
CA GLN A 172 -9.63 9.70 13.24
C GLN A 172 -9.40 9.32 14.70
N LEU A 173 -9.88 8.14 15.13
CA LEU A 173 -9.64 7.64 16.48
C LEU A 173 -8.15 7.40 16.73
N LYS A 174 -7.44 6.76 15.80
CA LYS A 174 -5.99 6.56 15.90
C LYS A 174 -5.26 7.90 16.03
N GLU A 175 -5.60 8.89 15.20
CA GLU A 175 -5.03 10.22 15.24
C GLU A 175 -5.29 10.91 16.59
N ALA A 176 -6.52 10.84 17.10
CA ALA A 176 -6.92 11.44 18.39
C ALA A 176 -6.20 10.80 19.59
N VAL A 177 -5.91 9.49 19.54
CA VAL A 177 -5.13 8.80 20.58
C VAL A 177 -3.65 9.14 20.46
N GLY A 178 -3.12 9.16 19.25
CA GLY A 178 -1.73 9.41 18.93
C GLY A 178 -0.87 8.13 18.98
N VAL A 179 0.02 8.00 17.98
CA VAL A 179 0.91 6.82 17.83
C VAL A 179 1.84 6.66 19.01
N GLU A 180 2.34 7.76 19.59
CA GLU A 180 3.24 7.71 20.75
C GLU A 180 2.57 7.08 21.99
N VAL A 181 1.28 7.37 22.21
CA VAL A 181 0.50 6.77 23.30
C VAL A 181 0.31 5.28 23.06
N ILE A 182 -0.01 4.91 21.81
CA ILE A 182 -0.17 3.50 21.41
C ILE A 182 1.13 2.73 21.65
N ARG A 183 2.26 3.24 21.18
CA ARG A 183 3.59 2.64 21.36
C ARG A 183 3.99 2.50 22.82
N ALA A 184 3.78 3.55 23.62
CA ALA A 184 4.08 3.52 25.05
C ALA A 184 3.30 2.40 25.74
N HIS A 185 2.01 2.29 25.43
CA HIS A 185 1.15 1.24 26.01
C HIS A 185 1.56 -0.17 25.58
N GLU A 186 1.93 -0.37 24.33
CA GLU A 186 2.43 -1.65 23.83
C GLU A 186 3.74 -2.06 24.51
N ASN A 187 4.69 -1.12 24.63
CA ASN A 187 5.95 -1.38 25.32
C ASN A 187 5.77 -1.76 26.80
N ASP A 188 4.71 -1.26 27.45
CA ASP A 188 4.38 -1.61 28.83
C ASP A 188 3.79 -3.02 28.96
N LEU A 189 3.30 -3.61 27.84
CA LEU A 189 2.67 -4.93 27.81
C LEU A 189 3.64 -6.07 27.42
N VAL A 190 4.83 -5.74 26.89
CA VAL A 190 5.87 -6.69 26.45
C VAL A 190 6.97 -6.76 27.48
#